data_ecb2635058e556ba02064b648ab3914e
#
_entry.id   ecb2635058e556ba02064b648ab3914e
#
_cell.length_a   1.000
_cell.length_b   1.000
_cell.length_c   1.000
_cell.angle_alpha   90.00
_cell.angle_beta   90.00
_cell.angle_gamma   90.00
#
_symmetry.space_group_name_H-M   'P 1'
#
loop_
_entity.id
_entity.type
_entity.pdbx_description
1 polymer ?
#
loop_
_entity_poly.entity_id
_entity_poly.type
_entity_poly.pdbx_seq_one_letter_code
_entity_poly.pdbx_strand_id
1 'polypeptide(L)'
;MPSVHQHSLFFDGDPFRIFHAFKDQPHLFFLDSSLHRSNDQFSYIGFDPFATMKGQDLSGLKKLYDKYRLPRHRRGFPAGAVGYFGYDGSLFFGFYDTVLALDHQKHKLIITSFSKARIKDVLRQLNVSTGVKKPFYGRSLHFKSNFTKTGYMKAVRGALEHIRRGDIYQINLSHQIKVSIPHWRRYAEPATIYRNLRHAFPSEFGAYFDDGSQVILSASPERFLKLEKDKVQVKPMKGTRPRGKTKLQDRQLKDRLQQSPKEIAELLMVTDLERNDLGRVCDYASVKVKAMRTIETYASVFQATSTVEGRLRKDSDQFDLLRATFPSGSVTGCPKIEAMKIIKKLERIPRGLYTGALGYMSFSGDMDFNVMIRTMFLKRDLITFHVGGGIVADSKPQDEWQETWDKAKPLIETLRKSFS
;
A
#
# COMPACT_ATOMS: atom_id res chain seq x y z
N MET A 1 9.83 -17.61 25.68
CA MET A 1 9.85 -16.88 24.40
C MET A 1 10.53 -17.78 23.38
N PRO A 2 10.07 -17.84 22.12
CA PRO A 2 10.71 -18.66 21.12
C PRO A 2 12.12 -18.15 20.82
N SER A 3 13.06 -19.06 20.62
CA SER A 3 14.41 -18.71 20.17
C SER A 3 14.35 -18.33 18.69
N VAL A 4 15.01 -17.21 18.32
CA VAL A 4 15.08 -16.74 16.95
C VAL A 4 16.41 -17.16 16.33
N HIS A 5 16.33 -17.98 15.28
CA HIS A 5 17.47 -18.44 14.50
C HIS A 5 17.59 -17.59 13.23
N GLN A 6 18.81 -17.40 12.75
CA GLN A 6 19.08 -16.61 11.56
C GLN A 6 20.15 -17.28 10.69
N HIS A 7 19.95 -17.23 9.37
CA HIS A 7 20.94 -17.62 8.38
C HIS A 7 21.05 -16.51 7.32
N SER A 8 22.23 -16.21 6.84
CA SER A 8 22.47 -15.16 5.86
C SER A 8 23.26 -15.67 4.67
N LEU A 9 22.83 -15.29 3.48
CA LEU A 9 23.47 -15.60 2.21
C LEU A 9 23.77 -14.29 1.45
N PHE A 10 24.79 -14.29 0.63
CA PHE A 10 24.97 -13.23 -0.36
C PHE A 10 23.88 -13.34 -1.43
N PHE A 11 23.26 -12.24 -1.75
CA PHE A 11 22.23 -12.16 -2.80
C PHE A 11 22.29 -10.80 -3.48
N ASP A 12 22.68 -10.82 -4.76
CA ASP A 12 22.68 -9.65 -5.63
C ASP A 12 21.77 -9.95 -6.84
N GLY A 13 20.53 -9.55 -6.74
CA GLY A 13 19.55 -9.84 -7.77
C GLY A 13 18.15 -9.28 -7.47
N ASP A 14 17.23 -9.44 -8.41
CA ASP A 14 15.85 -9.03 -8.21
C ASP A 14 15.17 -9.90 -7.15
N PRO A 15 14.65 -9.32 -6.05
CA PRO A 15 13.88 -10.01 -5.02
C PRO A 15 12.72 -10.85 -5.57
N PHE A 16 12.20 -10.47 -6.72
CA PHE A 16 11.14 -11.22 -7.39
C PHE A 16 11.54 -12.67 -7.70
N ARG A 17 12.83 -12.95 -7.93
CA ARG A 17 13.32 -14.33 -8.15
C ARG A 17 13.12 -15.20 -6.92
N ILE A 18 13.41 -14.66 -5.74
CA ILE A 18 13.20 -15.35 -4.46
C ILE A 18 11.70 -15.56 -4.23
N PHE A 19 10.90 -14.51 -4.38
CA PHE A 19 9.43 -14.59 -4.26
C PHE A 19 8.85 -15.67 -5.20
N HIS A 20 9.29 -15.70 -6.46
CA HIS A 20 8.78 -16.64 -7.46
C HIS A 20 9.08 -18.11 -7.12
N ALA A 21 10.18 -18.38 -6.38
CA ALA A 21 10.49 -19.73 -5.92
C ALA A 21 9.45 -20.28 -4.92
N PHE A 22 8.72 -19.38 -4.25
CA PHE A 22 7.70 -19.71 -3.26
C PHE A 22 6.27 -19.41 -3.71
N LYS A 23 6.03 -19.10 -5.00
CA LYS A 23 4.75 -18.60 -5.54
C LYS A 23 3.53 -19.49 -5.29
N ASP A 24 3.76 -20.79 -5.08
CA ASP A 24 2.70 -21.78 -4.83
C ASP A 24 2.50 -22.08 -3.32
N GLN A 25 3.23 -21.39 -2.45
CA GLN A 25 3.09 -21.56 -0.99
C GLN A 25 1.82 -20.86 -0.47
N PRO A 26 1.15 -21.44 0.55
CA PRO A 26 -0.07 -20.89 1.10
C PRO A 26 0.19 -19.56 1.82
N HIS A 27 -0.75 -18.63 1.72
CA HIS A 27 -0.70 -17.32 2.38
C HIS A 27 0.63 -16.58 2.16
N LEU A 28 1.16 -16.70 0.94
CA LEU A 28 2.39 -16.04 0.54
C LEU A 28 2.23 -14.52 0.59
N PHE A 29 3.21 -13.85 1.18
CA PHE A 29 3.36 -12.42 1.04
C PHE A 29 4.72 -12.04 0.46
N PHE A 30 4.76 -10.93 -0.25
CA PHE A 30 5.97 -10.24 -0.67
C PHE A 30 5.74 -8.73 -0.48
N LEU A 31 6.37 -8.16 0.54
CA LEU A 31 6.43 -6.71 0.72
C LEU A 31 7.66 -6.23 -0.04
N ASP A 32 7.44 -5.51 -1.12
CA ASP A 32 8.42 -5.27 -2.18
C ASP A 32 8.80 -3.79 -2.27
N SER A 33 10.07 -3.49 -2.02
CA SER A 33 10.65 -2.18 -2.31
C SER A 33 11.34 -2.22 -3.67
N SER A 34 10.58 -2.07 -4.75
CA SER A 34 11.09 -2.22 -6.13
C SER A 34 11.81 -0.97 -6.67
N LEU A 35 11.80 0.15 -5.93
CA LEU A 35 12.45 1.40 -6.33
C LEU A 35 13.92 1.52 -5.91
N HIS A 36 14.39 0.70 -4.96
CA HIS A 36 15.77 0.66 -4.47
C HIS A 36 16.38 2.05 -4.16
N ARG A 37 15.67 2.87 -3.37
CA ARG A 37 16.20 4.14 -2.87
C ARG A 37 17.11 3.92 -1.66
N SER A 38 17.96 4.90 -1.38
CA SER A 38 18.90 4.86 -0.24
C SER A 38 18.26 4.62 1.14
N ASN A 39 16.95 4.89 1.28
CA ASN A 39 16.18 4.71 2.52
C ASN A 39 15.36 3.41 2.55
N ASP A 40 15.22 2.71 1.42
CA ASP A 40 14.44 1.48 1.30
C ASP A 40 15.39 0.31 1.38
N GLN A 41 15.58 -0.15 2.60
CA GLN A 41 16.62 -1.12 2.88
C GLN A 41 16.17 -2.56 2.59
N PHE A 42 14.88 -2.88 2.78
CA PHE A 42 14.44 -4.27 2.77
C PHE A 42 13.22 -4.54 1.89
N SER A 43 13.23 -5.73 1.27
CA SER A 43 12.01 -6.44 0.87
C SER A 43 11.83 -7.68 1.75
N TYR A 44 10.56 -8.07 2.00
CA TYR A 44 10.25 -9.18 2.89
C TYR A 44 9.36 -10.20 2.20
N ILE A 45 9.66 -11.50 2.40
CA ILE A 45 8.88 -12.62 1.88
C ILE A 45 8.59 -13.56 3.04
N GLY A 46 7.37 -14.08 3.09
CA GLY A 46 6.99 -15.15 4.03
C GLY A 46 5.76 -15.87 3.54
N PHE A 47 5.57 -17.08 4.03
CA PHE A 47 4.50 -17.98 3.65
C PHE A 47 4.20 -18.97 4.76
N ASP A 48 3.06 -19.67 4.65
CA ASP A 48 2.67 -20.71 5.58
C ASP A 48 2.65 -20.21 7.04
N PRO A 49 1.76 -19.24 7.38
CA PRO A 49 1.67 -18.69 8.71
C PRO A 49 1.20 -19.76 9.71
N PHE A 50 1.77 -19.75 10.92
CA PHE A 50 1.37 -20.68 11.97
C PHE A 50 0.00 -20.37 12.58
N ALA A 51 -0.54 -19.18 12.33
CA ALA A 51 -1.90 -18.76 12.70
C ALA A 51 -2.40 -17.69 11.73
N THR A 52 -3.71 -17.62 11.55
CA THR A 52 -4.37 -16.55 10.78
C THR A 52 -5.52 -15.98 11.60
N MET A 53 -5.81 -14.71 11.36
CA MET A 53 -6.98 -14.03 11.92
C MET A 53 -7.68 -13.23 10.85
N LYS A 54 -9.02 -13.40 10.76
CA LYS A 54 -9.88 -12.68 9.82
C LYS A 54 -11.10 -12.15 10.57
N GLY A 55 -11.54 -10.94 10.26
CA GLY A 55 -12.73 -10.35 10.86
C GLY A 55 -12.73 -8.83 10.88
N GLN A 56 -13.24 -8.26 11.97
CA GLN A 56 -13.25 -6.82 12.24
C GLN A 56 -12.80 -6.51 13.69
N ASP A 57 -12.38 -7.54 14.43
CA ASP A 57 -12.01 -7.41 15.84
C ASP A 57 -10.53 -7.07 16.01
N LEU A 58 -10.24 -5.78 16.13
CA LEU A 58 -8.88 -5.30 16.41
C LEU A 58 -8.38 -5.73 17.81
N SER A 59 -9.29 -5.90 18.78
CA SER A 59 -8.92 -6.32 20.13
C SER A 59 -8.50 -7.78 20.17
N GLY A 60 -9.20 -8.65 19.42
CA GLY A 60 -8.79 -10.04 19.21
C GLY A 60 -7.45 -10.16 18.51
N LEU A 61 -7.18 -9.31 17.49
CA LEU A 61 -5.89 -9.25 16.82
C LEU A 61 -4.78 -8.87 17.81
N LYS A 62 -5.01 -7.87 18.67
CA LYS A 62 -4.07 -7.48 19.71
C LYS A 62 -3.78 -8.62 20.68
N LYS A 63 -4.83 -9.31 21.19
CA LYS A 63 -4.67 -10.45 22.11
C LYS A 63 -3.81 -11.57 21.49
N LEU A 64 -4.04 -11.88 20.22
CA LEU A 64 -3.26 -12.90 19.51
C LEU A 64 -1.81 -12.44 19.29
N TYR A 65 -1.61 -11.19 18.87
CA TYR A 65 -0.28 -10.60 18.66
C TYR A 65 0.55 -10.58 19.96
N ASP A 66 -0.03 -10.16 21.08
CA ASP A 66 0.66 -10.02 22.36
C ASP A 66 1.22 -11.36 22.91
N LYS A 67 0.67 -12.52 22.49
CA LYS A 67 1.18 -13.86 22.86
C LYS A 67 2.60 -14.14 22.31
N TYR A 68 2.97 -13.47 21.21
CA TYR A 68 4.19 -13.75 20.47
C TYR A 68 5.21 -12.61 20.51
N ARG A 69 5.04 -11.64 21.41
CA ARG A 69 5.98 -10.50 21.55
C ARG A 69 7.41 -10.98 21.73
N LEU A 70 8.32 -10.32 20.98
CA LEU A 70 9.77 -10.50 21.08
C LEU A 70 10.40 -9.26 21.73
N PRO A 71 11.57 -9.41 22.38
CA PRO A 71 12.34 -8.25 22.84
C PRO A 71 12.67 -7.26 21.71
N ARG A 72 12.63 -5.98 22.01
CA ARG A 72 12.87 -4.89 21.04
C ARG A 72 14.35 -4.73 20.63
N HIS A 73 15.05 -5.81 20.29
CA HIS A 73 16.49 -5.74 20.06
C HIS A 73 16.94 -5.91 18.62
N ARG A 74 16.02 -6.13 17.67
CA ARG A 74 16.40 -6.41 16.28
C ARG A 74 15.81 -5.36 15.34
N ARG A 75 16.66 -4.85 14.46
CA ARG A 75 16.28 -3.97 13.36
C ARG A 75 15.59 -4.77 12.26
N GLY A 76 14.51 -4.24 11.68
CA GLY A 76 13.78 -4.88 10.60
C GLY A 76 12.63 -5.79 11.09
N PHE A 77 12.16 -6.66 10.20
CA PHE A 77 11.03 -7.54 10.43
C PHE A 77 11.47 -9.02 10.50
N PRO A 78 11.88 -9.52 11.67
CA PRO A 78 12.36 -10.91 11.82
C PRO A 78 11.22 -11.94 11.88
N ALA A 79 10.06 -11.59 12.42
CA ALA A 79 8.85 -12.39 12.56
C ALA A 79 7.71 -11.48 12.99
N GLY A 80 6.46 -11.84 12.70
CA GLY A 80 5.32 -11.02 13.09
C GLY A 80 4.04 -11.32 12.30
N ALA A 81 3.12 -10.38 12.37
CA ALA A 81 1.85 -10.43 11.64
C ALA A 81 1.96 -9.61 10.35
N VAL A 82 1.58 -10.19 9.22
CA VAL A 82 1.46 -9.52 7.92
C VAL A 82 0.03 -9.61 7.46
N GLY A 83 -0.51 -8.50 6.96
CA GLY A 83 -1.90 -8.47 6.55
C GLY A 83 -2.40 -7.07 6.25
N TYR A 84 -3.70 -6.91 6.32
CA TYR A 84 -4.35 -5.66 5.94
C TYR A 84 -5.47 -5.23 6.90
N PHE A 85 -5.71 -3.93 6.89
CA PHE A 85 -6.93 -3.29 7.39
C PHE A 85 -7.69 -2.72 6.19
N GLY A 86 -8.91 -3.19 5.95
CA GLY A 86 -9.81 -2.65 4.94
C GLY A 86 -10.41 -1.33 5.39
N TYR A 87 -10.71 -0.44 4.43
CA TYR A 87 -11.42 0.82 4.70
C TYR A 87 -12.78 0.61 5.38
N ASP A 88 -13.41 -0.53 5.13
CA ASP A 88 -14.68 -0.98 5.72
C ASP A 88 -14.54 -1.57 7.13
N GLY A 89 -13.35 -1.55 7.71
CA GLY A 89 -13.04 -2.14 9.02
C GLY A 89 -12.72 -3.62 8.99
N SER A 90 -12.78 -4.28 7.81
CA SER A 90 -12.34 -5.67 7.68
C SER A 90 -10.84 -5.80 7.91
N LEU A 91 -10.40 -6.94 8.44
CA LEU A 91 -8.98 -7.24 8.60
C LEU A 91 -8.69 -8.70 8.28
N PHE A 92 -7.46 -8.95 7.82
CA PHE A 92 -6.85 -10.27 7.75
C PHE A 92 -5.37 -10.14 8.11
N PHE A 93 -4.87 -11.01 8.98
CA PHE A 93 -3.47 -11.13 9.34
C PHE A 93 -3.05 -12.59 9.41
N GLY A 94 -1.95 -12.93 8.72
CA GLY A 94 -1.18 -14.14 8.94
C GLY A 94 -0.03 -13.88 9.92
N PHE A 95 0.22 -14.83 10.81
CA PHE A 95 1.29 -14.78 11.82
C PHE A 95 2.43 -15.67 11.38
N TYR A 96 3.57 -15.08 11.08
CA TYR A 96 4.72 -15.74 10.45
C TYR A 96 5.89 -15.82 11.43
N ASP A 97 6.38 -17.02 11.63
CA ASP A 97 7.60 -17.32 12.40
C ASP A 97 8.85 -17.36 11.53
N THR A 98 8.67 -17.39 10.21
CA THR A 98 9.75 -17.49 9.22
C THR A 98 9.59 -16.36 8.21
N VAL A 99 10.63 -15.52 8.10
CA VAL A 99 10.68 -14.37 7.19
C VAL A 99 12.01 -14.34 6.46
N LEU A 100 11.96 -14.12 5.16
CA LEU A 100 13.08 -13.87 4.28
C LEU A 100 13.18 -12.35 4.07
N ALA A 101 14.23 -11.73 4.56
CA ALA A 101 14.51 -10.31 4.40
C ALA A 101 15.65 -10.11 3.39
N LEU A 102 15.39 -9.37 2.32
CA LEU A 102 16.40 -9.00 1.32
C LEU A 102 16.89 -7.59 1.64
N ASP A 103 18.12 -7.51 2.14
CA ASP A 103 18.82 -6.23 2.40
C ASP A 103 19.46 -5.73 1.11
N HIS A 104 18.83 -4.73 0.50
CA HIS A 104 19.25 -4.16 -0.79
C HIS A 104 20.59 -3.41 -0.69
N GLN A 105 20.91 -2.85 0.48
CA GLN A 105 22.14 -2.10 0.67
C GLN A 105 23.36 -3.02 0.92
N LYS A 106 23.11 -4.14 1.60
CA LYS A 106 24.19 -5.09 1.97
C LYS A 106 24.27 -6.29 1.03
N HIS A 107 23.40 -6.37 0.01
CA HIS A 107 23.31 -7.50 -0.91
C HIS A 107 23.21 -8.85 -0.16
N LYS A 108 22.24 -8.93 0.77
CA LYS A 108 22.08 -10.12 1.62
C LYS A 108 20.62 -10.59 1.62
N LEU A 109 20.46 -11.90 1.50
CA LEU A 109 19.25 -12.61 1.89
C LEU A 109 19.43 -13.09 3.33
N ILE A 110 18.56 -12.66 4.22
CA ILE A 110 18.54 -13.02 5.62
C ILE A 110 17.29 -13.85 5.88
N ILE A 111 17.45 -15.10 6.27
CA ILE A 111 16.35 -16.00 6.64
C ILE A 111 16.29 -16.04 8.16
N THR A 112 15.17 -15.63 8.73
CA THR A 112 14.90 -15.64 10.16
C THR A 112 13.75 -16.58 10.45
N SER A 113 13.90 -17.47 11.45
CA SER A 113 12.84 -18.41 11.85
C SER A 113 12.93 -18.78 13.32
N PHE A 114 11.80 -19.21 13.90
CA PHE A 114 11.77 -19.85 15.22
C PHE A 114 12.28 -21.30 15.17
N SER A 115 12.47 -21.89 14.00
CA SER A 115 12.93 -23.27 13.78
C SER A 115 14.15 -23.35 12.86
N LYS A 116 15.23 -23.99 13.32
CA LYS A 116 16.39 -24.30 12.47
C LYS A 116 16.02 -25.25 11.32
N ALA A 117 15.09 -26.18 11.53
CA ALA A 117 14.64 -27.10 10.49
C ALA A 117 13.95 -26.32 9.35
N ARG A 118 13.10 -25.35 9.69
CA ARG A 118 12.43 -24.51 8.70
C ARG A 118 13.42 -23.71 7.83
N ILE A 119 14.51 -23.21 8.40
CA ILE A 119 15.58 -22.56 7.64
C ILE A 119 16.19 -23.52 6.60
N LYS A 120 16.45 -24.77 6.99
CA LYS A 120 16.99 -25.78 6.05
C LYS A 120 16.02 -26.08 4.91
N ASP A 121 14.71 -26.13 5.20
CA ASP A 121 13.68 -26.38 4.19
C ASP A 121 13.58 -25.22 3.20
N VAL A 122 13.61 -23.97 3.68
CA VAL A 122 13.67 -22.77 2.84
C VAL A 122 14.89 -22.79 1.92
N LEU A 123 16.06 -23.14 2.44
CA LEU A 123 17.29 -23.24 1.65
C LEU A 123 17.23 -24.31 0.56
N ARG A 124 16.60 -25.46 0.83
CA ARG A 124 16.38 -26.50 -0.20
C ARG A 124 15.48 -25.98 -1.31
N GLN A 125 14.39 -25.30 -0.98
CA GLN A 125 13.44 -24.76 -1.98
C GLN A 125 14.07 -23.68 -2.87
N LEU A 126 14.96 -22.85 -2.32
CA LEU A 126 15.68 -21.84 -3.09
C LEU A 126 16.59 -22.43 -4.18
N ASN A 127 17.09 -23.65 -3.98
CA ASN A 127 17.97 -24.33 -4.94
C ASN A 127 17.21 -25.01 -6.08
N VAL A 128 15.86 -25.08 -6.03
CA VAL A 128 15.02 -25.64 -7.10
C VAL A 128 14.70 -24.56 -8.11
N SER A 129 15.23 -24.66 -9.31
CA SER A 129 14.91 -23.74 -10.41
C SER A 129 13.45 -23.91 -10.83
N THR A 130 12.60 -22.92 -10.59
CA THR A 130 11.23 -22.91 -11.08
C THR A 130 11.18 -22.24 -12.44
N GLY A 131 10.85 -23.02 -13.47
CA GLY A 131 10.62 -22.48 -14.82
C GLY A 131 9.43 -21.51 -14.85
N VAL A 132 9.59 -20.42 -15.56
CA VAL A 132 8.47 -19.50 -15.82
C VAL A 132 7.57 -20.14 -16.86
N LYS A 133 6.32 -20.44 -16.50
CA LYS A 133 5.32 -20.89 -17.48
C LYS A 133 5.08 -19.76 -18.49
N LYS A 134 5.08 -20.08 -19.78
CA LYS A 134 4.74 -19.12 -20.83
C LYS A 134 3.26 -18.72 -20.70
N PRO A 135 2.94 -17.43 -20.88
CA PRO A 135 1.55 -16.99 -20.87
C PRO A 135 0.76 -17.65 -21.98
N PHE A 136 -0.51 -17.92 -21.73
CA PHE A 136 -1.45 -18.47 -22.71
C PHE A 136 -2.12 -17.31 -23.47
N TYR A 137 -2.28 -17.47 -24.80
CA TYR A 137 -2.67 -16.42 -25.74
C TYR A 137 -4.08 -15.83 -25.54
N GLY A 138 -4.11 -14.52 -25.61
CA GLY A 138 -5.11 -13.62 -26.18
C GLY A 138 -6.58 -13.72 -25.72
N ARG A 139 -6.94 -13.08 -24.57
CA ARG A 139 -8.34 -12.69 -24.33
C ARG A 139 -8.52 -11.19 -24.38
N SER A 140 -9.55 -10.75 -25.11
CA SER A 140 -10.04 -9.37 -25.02
C SER A 140 -10.65 -9.13 -23.64
N LEU A 141 -10.11 -8.16 -22.89
CA LEU A 141 -10.58 -7.80 -21.56
C LEU A 141 -11.56 -6.64 -21.63
N HIS A 142 -12.77 -6.85 -21.10
CA HIS A 142 -13.80 -5.81 -21.00
C HIS A 142 -13.86 -5.23 -19.59
N PHE A 143 -13.48 -3.97 -19.45
CA PHE A 143 -13.46 -3.24 -18.19
C PHE A 143 -14.75 -2.47 -17.99
N LYS A 144 -15.40 -2.63 -16.83
CA LYS A 144 -16.65 -1.98 -16.50
C LYS A 144 -16.51 -1.16 -15.22
N SER A 145 -16.82 0.14 -15.30
CA SER A 145 -16.93 1.01 -14.11
C SER A 145 -18.30 0.87 -13.46
N ASN A 146 -18.36 1.02 -12.13
CA ASN A 146 -19.62 1.13 -11.39
C ASN A 146 -20.31 2.50 -11.57
N PHE A 147 -19.62 3.47 -12.17
CA PHE A 147 -20.19 4.76 -12.57
C PHE A 147 -20.17 4.92 -14.08
N THR A 148 -21.21 5.58 -14.59
CA THR A 148 -21.14 6.26 -15.89
C THR A 148 -20.45 7.62 -15.71
N LYS A 149 -19.95 8.23 -16.80
CA LYS A 149 -19.40 9.59 -16.79
C LYS A 149 -20.33 10.58 -16.10
N THR A 150 -21.61 10.61 -16.54
CA THR A 150 -22.63 11.50 -15.98
C THR A 150 -22.88 11.23 -14.49
N GLY A 151 -22.90 9.96 -14.10
CA GLY A 151 -23.09 9.55 -12.69
C GLY A 151 -21.96 10.02 -11.79
N TYR A 152 -20.70 9.84 -12.21
CA TYR A 152 -19.54 10.31 -11.46
C TYR A 152 -19.50 11.84 -11.36
N MET A 153 -19.74 12.53 -12.48
CA MET A 153 -19.82 14.00 -12.49
C MET A 153 -20.94 14.53 -11.56
N LYS A 154 -22.06 13.80 -11.41
CA LYS A 154 -23.11 14.14 -10.44
C LYS A 154 -22.59 13.96 -9.00
N ALA A 155 -21.86 12.88 -8.72
CA ALA A 155 -21.24 12.67 -7.40
C ALA A 155 -20.22 13.76 -7.07
N VAL A 156 -19.39 14.18 -8.04
CA VAL A 156 -18.44 15.30 -7.86
C VAL A 156 -19.20 16.61 -7.55
N ARG A 157 -20.31 16.92 -8.26
CA ARG A 157 -21.13 18.10 -7.95
C ARG A 157 -21.71 18.01 -6.52
N GLY A 158 -22.15 16.82 -6.08
CA GLY A 158 -22.60 16.60 -4.71
C GLY A 158 -21.50 16.90 -3.68
N ALA A 159 -20.26 16.46 -3.96
CA ALA A 159 -19.10 16.77 -3.10
C ALA A 159 -18.82 18.29 -3.07
N LEU A 160 -18.86 18.97 -4.22
CA LEU A 160 -18.67 20.43 -4.31
C LEU A 160 -19.75 21.19 -3.52
N GLU A 161 -20.98 20.71 -3.48
CA GLU A 161 -22.05 21.31 -2.68
C GLU A 161 -21.77 21.21 -1.19
N HIS A 162 -21.27 20.07 -0.70
CA HIS A 162 -20.81 19.94 0.69
C HIS A 162 -19.63 20.87 1.01
N ILE A 163 -18.72 21.07 0.06
CA ILE A 163 -17.61 22.03 0.22
C ILE A 163 -18.14 23.47 0.30
N ARG A 164 -19.08 23.87 -0.55
CA ARG A 164 -19.68 25.23 -0.52
C ARG A 164 -20.45 25.52 0.76
N ARG A 165 -21.06 24.51 1.37
CA ARG A 165 -21.74 24.62 2.66
C ARG A 165 -20.79 24.70 3.85
N GLY A 166 -19.49 24.40 3.64
CA GLY A 166 -18.51 24.32 4.71
C GLY A 166 -18.54 23.02 5.52
N ASP A 167 -19.26 21.98 5.04
CA ASP A 167 -19.30 20.68 5.69
C ASP A 167 -17.90 20.01 5.68
N ILE A 168 -17.18 20.20 4.58
CA ILE A 168 -15.83 19.66 4.33
C ILE A 168 -15.01 20.65 3.49
N TYR A 169 -13.68 20.57 3.58
CA TYR A 169 -12.75 21.34 2.74
C TYR A 169 -12.30 20.55 1.51
N GLN A 170 -12.16 19.24 1.66
CA GLN A 170 -11.73 18.29 0.63
C GLN A 170 -12.35 16.92 0.87
N ILE A 171 -12.56 16.17 -0.21
CA ILE A 171 -12.97 14.77 -0.16
C ILE A 171 -12.27 13.98 -1.27
N ASN A 172 -11.82 12.77 -0.97
CA ASN A 172 -11.37 11.83 -1.99
C ASN A 172 -12.58 11.04 -2.51
N LEU A 173 -12.90 11.16 -3.80
CA LEU A 173 -14.01 10.45 -4.43
C LEU A 173 -13.48 9.43 -5.43
N SER A 174 -14.00 8.21 -5.38
CA SER A 174 -13.51 7.10 -6.20
C SER A 174 -14.61 6.33 -6.92
N HIS A 175 -14.19 5.53 -7.90
CA HIS A 175 -15.04 4.51 -8.51
C HIS A 175 -14.27 3.21 -8.72
N GLN A 176 -15.01 2.10 -8.75
CA GLN A 176 -14.47 0.78 -8.99
C GLN A 176 -14.51 0.43 -10.47
N ILE A 177 -13.42 -0.13 -10.95
CA ILE A 177 -13.33 -0.78 -12.24
C ILE A 177 -13.20 -2.28 -12.01
N LYS A 178 -13.97 -3.07 -12.75
CA LYS A 178 -13.97 -4.53 -12.69
C LYS A 178 -13.82 -5.16 -14.06
N VAL A 179 -13.18 -6.30 -14.09
CA VAL A 179 -13.11 -7.19 -15.23
C VAL A 179 -13.41 -8.62 -14.78
N SER A 180 -14.34 -9.28 -15.44
CA SER A 180 -14.67 -10.69 -15.19
C SER A 180 -13.90 -11.56 -16.19
N ILE A 181 -13.14 -12.50 -15.66
CA ILE A 181 -12.32 -13.43 -16.44
C ILE A 181 -12.55 -14.83 -15.87
N PRO A 182 -13.57 -15.58 -16.38
CA PRO A 182 -13.82 -16.92 -15.91
C PRO A 182 -12.56 -17.79 -15.98
N HIS A 183 -12.26 -18.45 -14.86
CA HIS A 183 -11.07 -19.29 -14.73
C HIS A 183 -9.74 -18.59 -15.05
N TRP A 184 -9.60 -17.31 -14.69
CA TRP A 184 -8.43 -16.48 -15.02
C TRP A 184 -7.08 -17.11 -14.64
N ARG A 185 -7.02 -17.94 -13.58
CA ARG A 185 -5.81 -18.68 -13.16
C ARG A 185 -5.28 -19.65 -14.24
N ARG A 186 -6.10 -20.03 -15.22
CA ARG A 186 -5.65 -20.82 -16.37
C ARG A 186 -4.88 -19.99 -17.39
N TYR A 187 -5.07 -18.67 -17.39
CA TYR A 187 -4.51 -17.74 -18.39
C TYR A 187 -3.33 -16.93 -17.85
N ALA A 188 -3.35 -16.59 -16.58
CA ALA A 188 -2.28 -15.82 -15.96
C ALA A 188 -2.09 -16.22 -14.50
N GLU A 189 -0.86 -16.36 -14.07
CA GLU A 189 -0.52 -16.53 -12.66
C GLU A 189 -0.56 -15.18 -11.95
N PRO A 190 -1.05 -15.06 -10.68
CA PRO A 190 -1.00 -13.82 -9.91
C PRO A 190 0.40 -13.22 -9.84
N ALA A 191 1.43 -14.07 -9.72
CA ALA A 191 2.83 -13.64 -9.71
C ALA A 191 3.23 -12.95 -11.02
N THR A 192 2.74 -13.42 -12.18
CA THR A 192 2.99 -12.78 -13.48
C THR A 192 2.30 -11.43 -13.59
N ILE A 193 1.04 -11.32 -13.12
CA ILE A 193 0.32 -10.04 -13.08
C ILE A 193 1.08 -9.06 -12.17
N TYR A 194 1.53 -9.53 -11.00
CA TYR A 194 2.31 -8.71 -10.07
C TYR A 194 3.64 -8.25 -10.68
N ARG A 195 4.37 -9.14 -11.37
CA ARG A 195 5.60 -8.77 -12.07
C ARG A 195 5.37 -7.63 -13.06
N ASN A 196 4.31 -7.72 -13.87
CA ASN A 196 3.97 -6.67 -14.82
C ASN A 196 3.55 -5.38 -14.12
N LEU A 197 2.82 -5.48 -12.99
CA LEU A 197 2.41 -4.32 -12.19
C LEU A 197 3.61 -3.60 -11.59
N ARG A 198 4.55 -4.32 -10.97
CA ARG A 198 5.75 -3.73 -10.34
C ARG A 198 6.70 -3.10 -11.36
N HIS A 199 6.74 -3.61 -12.60
CA HIS A 199 7.49 -3.00 -13.69
C HIS A 199 6.82 -1.73 -14.23
N ALA A 200 5.48 -1.72 -14.32
CA ALA A 200 4.73 -0.53 -14.75
C ALA A 200 4.76 0.58 -13.70
N PHE A 201 4.79 0.21 -12.42
CA PHE A 201 4.79 1.13 -11.28
C PHE A 201 5.84 0.70 -10.23
N PRO A 202 7.12 0.92 -10.48
CA PRO A 202 8.12 0.74 -9.43
C PRO A 202 7.75 1.58 -8.21
N SER A 203 7.70 0.97 -7.03
CA SER A 203 7.22 1.63 -5.81
C SER A 203 8.05 1.24 -4.58
N GLU A 204 8.01 2.08 -3.55
CA GLU A 204 8.64 1.83 -2.26
C GLU A 204 7.81 0.85 -1.39
N PHE A 205 6.49 0.82 -1.62
CA PHE A 205 5.53 0.10 -0.78
C PHE A 205 4.68 -0.87 -1.61
N GLY A 206 5.32 -1.55 -2.57
CA GLY A 206 4.70 -2.62 -3.33
C GLY A 206 4.39 -3.83 -2.44
N ALA A 207 3.35 -4.59 -2.82
CA ALA A 207 3.02 -5.81 -2.11
C ALA A 207 2.27 -6.82 -2.98
N TYR A 208 2.63 -8.07 -2.82
CA TYR A 208 1.82 -9.23 -3.16
C TYR A 208 1.36 -9.88 -1.86
N PHE A 209 0.07 -10.18 -1.73
CA PHE A 209 -0.46 -10.82 -0.54
C PHE A 209 -1.60 -11.78 -0.91
N ASP A 210 -1.47 -13.05 -0.52
CA ASP A 210 -2.51 -14.07 -0.67
C ASP A 210 -3.16 -14.35 0.70
N ASP A 211 -4.43 -13.99 0.88
CA ASP A 211 -5.18 -14.27 2.11
C ASP A 211 -5.89 -15.63 2.10
N GLY A 212 -5.62 -16.48 1.08
CA GLY A 212 -6.27 -17.76 0.86
C GLY A 212 -7.63 -17.65 0.15
N SER A 213 -8.30 -16.50 0.20
CA SER A 213 -9.58 -16.25 -0.47
C SER A 213 -9.47 -15.29 -1.66
N GLN A 214 -8.47 -14.44 -1.66
CA GLN A 214 -8.15 -13.47 -2.71
C GLN A 214 -6.65 -13.17 -2.72
N VAL A 215 -6.18 -12.67 -3.85
CA VAL A 215 -4.81 -12.16 -3.99
C VAL A 215 -4.84 -10.65 -4.18
N ILE A 216 -4.03 -9.95 -3.40
CA ILE A 216 -3.88 -8.50 -3.42
C ILE A 216 -2.55 -8.17 -4.10
N LEU A 217 -2.60 -7.38 -5.17
CA LEU A 217 -1.43 -6.92 -5.92
C LEU A 217 -1.36 -5.40 -5.82
N SER A 218 -0.42 -4.89 -5.05
CA SER A 218 -0.29 -3.47 -4.76
C SER A 218 1.03 -2.91 -5.32
N ALA A 219 0.95 -1.79 -6.03
CA ALA A 219 2.10 -0.96 -6.40
C ALA A 219 1.94 0.43 -5.75
N SER A 220 1.67 0.43 -4.45
CA SER A 220 1.42 1.65 -3.71
C SER A 220 2.66 2.54 -3.63
N PRO A 221 2.55 3.83 -3.97
CA PRO A 221 3.63 4.78 -3.80
C PRO A 221 3.64 5.45 -2.41
N GLU A 222 2.65 5.16 -1.56
CA GLU A 222 2.39 5.94 -0.36
C GLU A 222 2.50 5.10 0.91
N ARG A 223 3.35 5.56 1.84
CA ARG A 223 3.38 5.03 3.22
C ARG A 223 2.22 5.62 4.00
N PHE A 224 1.38 4.75 4.54
CA PHE A 224 0.37 5.15 5.51
C PHE A 224 1.03 5.46 6.85
N LEU A 225 1.75 4.51 7.44
CA LEU A 225 2.20 4.61 8.82
C LEU A 225 3.40 3.71 9.07
N LYS A 226 4.47 4.26 9.65
CA LYS A 226 5.62 3.51 10.15
C LYS A 226 5.81 3.78 11.64
N LEU A 227 6.06 2.73 12.40
CA LEU A 227 6.57 2.81 13.77
C LEU A 227 7.89 2.05 13.83
N GLU A 228 8.95 2.71 14.25
CA GLU A 228 10.25 2.10 14.52
C GLU A 228 10.67 2.49 15.94
N LYS A 229 10.67 1.52 16.84
CA LYS A 229 10.79 1.75 18.30
C LYS A 229 9.62 2.62 18.81
N ASP A 230 9.89 3.87 19.14
CA ASP A 230 8.91 4.87 19.57
C ASP A 230 8.70 5.98 18.52
N LYS A 231 9.48 5.95 17.43
CA LYS A 231 9.38 6.95 16.36
C LYS A 231 8.28 6.57 15.39
N VAL A 232 7.27 7.40 15.30
CA VAL A 232 6.17 7.32 14.33
C VAL A 232 6.49 8.21 13.15
N GLN A 233 6.16 7.74 11.95
CA GLN A 233 6.26 8.51 10.72
C GLN A 233 5.06 8.25 9.81
N VAL A 234 4.49 9.32 9.24
CA VAL A 234 3.53 9.29 8.13
C VAL A 234 4.10 10.10 6.97
N LYS A 235 3.78 9.68 5.74
CA LYS A 235 4.35 10.32 4.54
C LYS A 235 3.26 10.54 3.48
N PRO A 236 2.33 11.49 3.73
CA PRO A 236 1.28 11.80 2.76
C PRO A 236 1.87 12.38 1.49
N MET A 237 1.18 12.10 0.36
CA MET A 237 1.57 12.63 -0.93
C MET A 237 0.40 13.29 -1.65
N LYS A 238 0.69 14.40 -2.33
CA LYS A 238 -0.24 15.11 -3.22
C LYS A 238 0.51 15.70 -4.41
N GLY A 239 -0.15 15.71 -5.54
CA GLY A 239 0.43 16.23 -6.77
C GLY A 239 1.37 15.23 -7.45
N THR A 240 1.13 15.02 -8.73
CA THR A 240 1.93 14.13 -9.58
C THR A 240 2.11 14.79 -10.95
N ARG A 241 3.32 14.73 -11.50
CA ARG A 241 3.60 15.12 -12.89
C ARG A 241 4.39 14.02 -13.57
N PRO A 242 4.13 13.74 -14.86
CA PRO A 242 4.94 12.81 -15.63
C PRO A 242 6.37 13.33 -15.77
N ARG A 243 7.30 12.42 -16.07
CA ARG A 243 8.66 12.79 -16.47
C ARG A 243 8.67 13.41 -17.86
N GLY A 244 9.55 14.36 -18.08
CA GLY A 244 9.75 14.99 -19.38
C GLY A 244 10.52 14.08 -20.34
N LYS A 245 10.24 14.21 -21.64
CA LYS A 245 10.99 13.52 -22.71
C LYS A 245 12.40 14.10 -22.93
N THR A 246 12.61 15.36 -22.55
CA THR A 246 13.90 16.04 -22.59
C THR A 246 14.24 16.59 -21.21
N LYS A 247 15.54 16.86 -20.94
CA LYS A 247 16.00 17.45 -19.66
C LYS A 247 15.31 18.79 -19.36
N LEU A 248 15.08 19.62 -20.39
CA LEU A 248 14.39 20.91 -20.23
C LEU A 248 12.93 20.70 -19.83
N GLN A 249 12.21 19.85 -20.55
CA GLN A 249 10.81 19.53 -20.26
C GLN A 249 10.66 18.88 -18.87
N ASP A 250 11.60 18.01 -18.50
CA ASP A 250 11.63 17.34 -17.20
C ASP A 250 11.75 18.37 -16.06
N ARG A 251 12.67 19.33 -16.20
CA ARG A 251 12.83 20.44 -15.26
C ARG A 251 11.57 21.31 -15.17
N GLN A 252 10.99 21.70 -16.30
CA GLN A 252 9.76 22.49 -16.33
C GLN A 252 8.58 21.80 -15.63
N LEU A 253 8.42 20.49 -15.83
CA LEU A 253 7.36 19.72 -15.17
C LEU A 253 7.59 19.63 -13.66
N LYS A 254 8.83 19.45 -13.22
CA LYS A 254 9.20 19.49 -11.81
C LYS A 254 8.93 20.85 -11.18
N ASP A 255 9.33 21.94 -11.85
CA ASP A 255 9.13 23.32 -11.37
C ASP A 255 7.64 23.67 -11.31
N ARG A 256 6.84 23.27 -12.30
CA ARG A 256 5.38 23.42 -12.28
C ARG A 256 4.74 22.68 -11.10
N LEU A 257 5.19 21.47 -10.78
CA LEU A 257 4.71 20.75 -9.60
C LEU A 257 5.10 21.52 -8.34
N GLN A 258 6.35 22.00 -8.26
CA GLN A 258 6.85 22.69 -7.07
C GLN A 258 6.14 24.02 -6.81
N GLN A 259 5.69 24.71 -7.84
CA GLN A 259 5.08 26.04 -7.75
C GLN A 259 3.56 26.04 -7.78
N SER A 260 2.90 24.89 -7.94
CA SER A 260 1.45 24.80 -8.06
C SER A 260 0.75 25.18 -6.75
N PRO A 261 0.00 26.33 -6.69
CA PRO A 261 -0.67 26.74 -5.46
C PRO A 261 -1.71 25.73 -4.98
N LYS A 262 -2.45 25.12 -5.91
CA LYS A 262 -3.46 24.08 -5.61
C LYS A 262 -2.81 22.91 -4.86
N GLU A 263 -1.74 22.34 -5.42
CA GLU A 263 -1.08 21.15 -4.86
C GLU A 263 -0.32 21.46 -3.57
N ILE A 264 0.15 22.72 -3.39
CA ILE A 264 0.68 23.22 -2.12
C ILE A 264 -0.40 23.20 -1.05
N ALA A 265 -1.56 23.79 -1.35
CA ALA A 265 -2.68 23.87 -0.38
C ALA A 265 -3.21 22.47 -0.01
N GLU A 266 -3.37 21.57 -0.99
CA GLU A 266 -3.82 20.20 -0.75
C GLU A 266 -2.83 19.42 0.14
N LEU A 267 -1.52 19.52 -0.14
CA LEU A 267 -0.51 18.82 0.66
C LEU A 267 -0.41 19.40 2.08
N LEU A 268 -0.53 20.72 2.23
CA LEU A 268 -0.54 21.40 3.53
C LEU A 268 -1.71 20.91 4.38
N MET A 269 -2.91 20.88 3.82
CA MET A 269 -4.12 20.45 4.52
C MET A 269 -4.03 18.99 4.98
N VAL A 270 -3.58 18.08 4.11
CA VAL A 270 -3.40 16.67 4.49
C VAL A 270 -2.30 16.52 5.54
N THR A 271 -1.21 17.27 5.43
CA THR A 271 -0.14 17.29 6.43
C THR A 271 -0.65 17.72 7.81
N ASP A 272 -1.52 18.71 7.87
CA ASP A 272 -2.10 19.16 9.13
C ASP A 272 -3.08 18.13 9.71
N LEU A 273 -3.86 17.47 8.87
CA LEU A 273 -4.72 16.36 9.28
C LEU A 273 -3.90 15.21 9.89
N GLU A 274 -2.80 14.80 9.26
CA GLU A 274 -1.91 13.76 9.80
C GLU A 274 -1.21 14.19 11.09
N ARG A 275 -0.85 15.49 11.23
CA ARG A 275 -0.35 16.05 12.51
C ARG A 275 -1.39 15.93 13.62
N ASN A 276 -2.64 16.25 13.33
CA ASN A 276 -3.75 16.15 14.28
C ASN A 276 -3.94 14.68 14.73
N ASP A 277 -3.93 13.74 13.79
CA ASP A 277 -4.07 12.32 14.08
C ASP A 277 -2.94 11.79 14.97
N LEU A 278 -1.68 12.14 14.67
CA LEU A 278 -0.53 11.77 15.50
C LEU A 278 -0.56 12.46 16.87
N GLY A 279 -1.07 13.69 16.95
CA GLY A 279 -1.18 14.45 18.21
C GLY A 279 -2.04 13.74 19.26
N ARG A 280 -2.94 12.86 18.85
CA ARG A 280 -3.80 12.09 19.77
C ARG A 280 -3.06 10.99 20.53
N VAL A 281 -1.93 10.48 20.01
CA VAL A 281 -1.21 9.31 20.56
C VAL A 281 0.28 9.53 20.76
N CYS A 282 0.84 10.62 20.25
CA CYS A 282 2.24 10.96 20.42
C CYS A 282 2.46 11.87 21.63
N ASP A 283 3.67 11.87 22.16
CA ASP A 283 4.09 12.77 23.22
C ASP A 283 3.83 14.25 22.85
N TYR A 284 3.44 15.05 23.83
CA TYR A 284 3.22 16.48 23.63
C TYR A 284 4.46 17.14 23.03
N ALA A 285 4.26 18.05 22.08
CA ALA A 285 5.30 18.76 21.33
C ALA A 285 6.28 17.88 20.52
N SER A 286 6.09 16.54 20.47
CA SER A 286 6.95 15.66 19.70
C SER A 286 6.58 15.61 18.20
N VAL A 287 5.32 15.93 17.86
CA VAL A 287 4.83 15.88 16.47
C VAL A 287 5.37 17.07 15.68
N LYS A 288 6.19 16.77 14.66
CA LYS A 288 6.87 17.78 13.83
C LYS A 288 6.76 17.43 12.35
N VAL A 289 6.59 18.46 11.53
CA VAL A 289 6.75 18.33 10.08
C VAL A 289 8.25 18.40 9.76
N LYS A 290 8.85 17.27 9.43
CA LYS A 290 10.28 17.18 9.10
C LYS A 290 10.59 17.69 7.70
N ALA A 291 9.67 17.44 6.76
CA ALA A 291 9.73 17.97 5.40
C ALA A 291 8.31 18.32 4.98
N MET A 292 8.04 19.60 4.69
CA MET A 292 6.72 20.04 4.26
C MET A 292 6.44 19.69 2.81
N ARG A 293 7.44 19.83 1.93
CA ARG A 293 7.27 19.64 0.51
C ARG A 293 8.58 19.19 -0.13
N THR A 294 8.70 17.90 -0.30
CA THR A 294 9.80 17.30 -1.07
C THR A 294 9.28 16.85 -2.43
N ILE A 295 9.91 17.30 -3.52
CA ILE A 295 9.61 16.76 -4.85
C ILE A 295 10.46 15.53 -5.09
N GLU A 296 9.83 14.40 -4.95
CA GLU A 296 10.47 13.11 -5.19
C GLU A 296 10.45 12.79 -6.67
N THR A 297 11.58 12.28 -7.15
CA THR A 297 11.78 11.93 -8.56
C THR A 297 11.70 10.43 -8.71
N TYR A 298 10.67 9.93 -9.38
CA TYR A 298 10.49 8.53 -9.75
C TYR A 298 10.87 8.30 -11.22
N ALA A 299 10.97 7.05 -11.63
CA ALA A 299 11.32 6.73 -13.03
C ALA A 299 10.32 7.33 -14.03
N SER A 300 9.02 7.31 -13.70
CA SER A 300 7.93 7.74 -14.58
C SER A 300 7.26 9.05 -14.17
N VAL A 301 7.44 9.51 -12.92
CA VAL A 301 6.72 10.68 -12.38
C VAL A 301 7.54 11.47 -11.36
N PHE A 302 7.17 12.72 -11.16
CA PHE A 302 7.47 13.53 -9.97
C PHE A 302 6.29 13.50 -9.01
N GLN A 303 6.55 13.45 -7.71
CA GLN A 303 5.53 13.50 -6.67
C GLN A 303 5.93 14.46 -5.54
N ALA A 304 4.97 15.24 -5.05
CA ALA A 304 5.18 16.08 -3.87
C ALA A 304 4.75 15.32 -2.62
N THR A 305 5.66 15.19 -1.66
CA THR A 305 5.44 14.50 -0.39
C THR A 305 5.69 15.42 0.80
N SER A 306 5.06 15.13 1.91
CA SER A 306 5.38 15.67 3.22
C SER A 306 5.80 14.54 4.16
N THR A 307 6.54 14.87 5.20
CA THR A 307 6.92 13.90 6.24
C THR A 307 6.57 14.47 7.59
N VAL A 308 5.68 13.78 8.31
CA VAL A 308 5.33 14.11 9.70
C VAL A 308 5.86 13.00 10.60
N GLU A 309 6.54 13.39 11.66
CA GLU A 309 7.10 12.47 12.65
C GLU A 309 6.60 12.84 14.05
N GLY A 310 6.49 11.82 14.90
CA GLY A 310 6.16 11.97 16.31
C GLY A 310 6.83 10.88 17.14
N ARG A 311 6.73 11.00 18.46
CA ARG A 311 7.14 9.96 19.40
C ARG A 311 5.89 9.38 20.04
N LEU A 312 5.66 8.08 19.88
CA LEU A 312 4.55 7.38 20.50
C LEU A 312 4.67 7.45 22.02
N ARG A 313 3.57 7.78 22.71
CA ARG A 313 3.54 7.82 24.18
C ARG A 313 3.85 6.44 24.77
N LYS A 314 4.42 6.42 25.97
CA LYS A 314 4.79 5.19 26.68
C LYS A 314 3.57 4.35 27.10
N ASP A 315 2.41 4.98 27.30
CA ASP A 315 1.12 4.37 27.64
C ASP A 315 0.30 3.93 26.42
N SER A 316 0.81 4.16 25.22
CA SER A 316 0.16 3.82 23.95
C SER A 316 0.97 2.77 23.20
N ASP A 317 0.26 1.94 22.44
CA ASP A 317 0.87 0.91 21.62
C ASP A 317 0.55 1.08 20.11
N GLN A 318 1.01 0.14 19.28
CA GLN A 318 0.77 0.15 17.84
C GLN A 318 -0.73 0.06 17.48
N PHE A 319 -1.56 -0.52 18.32
CA PHE A 319 -3.00 -0.63 18.08
C PHE A 319 -3.72 0.69 18.39
N ASP A 320 -3.27 1.42 19.42
CA ASP A 320 -3.76 2.76 19.72
C ASP A 320 -3.37 3.73 18.61
N LEU A 321 -2.15 3.60 18.10
CA LEU A 321 -1.67 4.38 16.97
C LEU A 321 -2.51 4.12 15.70
N LEU A 322 -2.84 2.86 15.39
CA LEU A 322 -3.73 2.51 14.29
C LEU A 322 -5.14 3.11 14.48
N ARG A 323 -5.74 2.98 15.67
CA ARG A 323 -7.07 3.56 15.96
C ARG A 323 -7.09 5.08 15.77
N ALA A 324 -6.01 5.75 16.12
CA ALA A 324 -5.92 7.20 16.00
C ALA A 324 -5.74 7.69 14.56
N THR A 325 -5.05 6.93 13.72
CA THR A 325 -4.63 7.40 12.39
C THR A 325 -5.44 6.82 11.24
N PHE A 326 -5.99 5.60 11.38
CA PHE A 326 -6.70 4.91 10.31
C PHE A 326 -8.15 5.42 10.12
N PRO A 327 -8.62 5.52 8.85
CA PRO A 327 -7.86 5.46 7.62
C PRO A 327 -7.05 6.74 7.37
N SER A 328 -6.05 6.68 6.42
CA SER A 328 -5.21 7.85 6.10
C SER A 328 -6.03 9.06 5.66
N GLY A 329 -5.60 10.23 6.12
CA GLY A 329 -6.19 11.51 5.73
C GLY A 329 -6.08 11.79 4.24
N SER A 330 -4.99 11.32 3.59
CA SER A 330 -4.72 11.55 2.16
C SER A 330 -5.77 10.97 1.23
N VAL A 331 -6.47 9.91 1.67
CA VAL A 331 -7.47 9.17 0.87
C VAL A 331 -8.91 9.29 1.41
N THR A 332 -9.13 10.13 2.41
CA THR A 332 -10.44 10.42 2.99
C THR A 332 -10.87 11.86 2.67
N GLY A 333 -10.55 12.80 3.50
CA GLY A 333 -10.87 14.20 3.35
C GLY A 333 -10.80 14.94 4.70
N CYS A 334 -11.11 16.20 4.68
CA CYS A 334 -11.03 17.08 5.84
C CYS A 334 -12.34 17.86 6.04
N PRO A 335 -12.97 17.82 7.25
CA PRO A 335 -12.69 16.94 8.42
C PRO A 335 -12.94 15.45 8.10
N LYS A 336 -12.06 14.56 8.61
CA LYS A 336 -12.02 13.13 8.26
C LYS A 336 -13.37 12.42 8.45
N ILE A 337 -13.97 12.54 9.62
CA ILE A 337 -15.21 11.83 9.98
C ILE A 337 -16.37 12.23 9.06
N GLU A 338 -16.53 13.52 8.78
CA GLU A 338 -17.60 14.01 7.93
C GLU A 338 -17.37 13.62 6.47
N ALA A 339 -16.13 13.73 5.98
CA ALA A 339 -15.77 13.26 4.65
C ALA A 339 -16.09 11.77 4.45
N MET A 340 -15.81 10.90 5.44
CA MET A 340 -16.13 9.47 5.37
C MET A 340 -17.64 9.21 5.26
N LYS A 341 -18.48 9.97 5.95
CA LYS A 341 -19.95 9.88 5.84
C LYS A 341 -20.43 10.27 4.44
N ILE A 342 -19.87 11.33 3.87
CA ILE A 342 -20.20 11.82 2.54
C ILE A 342 -19.72 10.84 1.46
N ILE A 343 -18.49 10.28 1.59
CA ILE A 343 -17.97 9.22 0.71
C ILE A 343 -18.96 8.06 0.63
N LYS A 344 -19.40 7.56 1.78
CA LYS A 344 -20.37 6.46 1.85
C LYS A 344 -21.67 6.73 1.11
N LYS A 345 -22.13 7.99 1.07
CA LYS A 345 -23.35 8.41 0.35
C LYS A 345 -23.12 8.55 -1.15
N LEU A 346 -21.94 9.04 -1.56
CA LEU A 346 -21.66 9.40 -2.95
C LEU A 346 -21.11 8.25 -3.79
N GLU A 347 -20.33 7.32 -3.22
CA GLU A 347 -19.62 6.28 -3.99
C GLU A 347 -20.48 5.06 -4.37
N ARG A 348 -21.73 4.94 -3.92
CA ARG A 348 -22.72 3.89 -4.26
C ARG A 348 -22.32 2.46 -3.92
N ILE A 349 -21.04 2.15 -3.80
CA ILE A 349 -20.51 0.84 -3.40
C ILE A 349 -19.46 1.02 -2.30
N PRO A 350 -19.34 0.05 -1.39
CA PRO A 350 -18.26 0.07 -0.38
C PRO A 350 -16.88 0.01 -1.03
N ARG A 351 -15.92 0.74 -0.47
CA ARG A 351 -14.51 0.67 -0.88
C ARG A 351 -13.87 -0.69 -0.61
N GLY A 352 -14.36 -1.41 0.42
CA GLY A 352 -13.75 -2.65 0.87
C GLY A 352 -12.29 -2.43 1.29
N LEU A 353 -11.37 -3.08 0.60
CA LEU A 353 -9.94 -2.95 0.89
C LEU A 353 -9.28 -1.71 0.27
N TYR A 354 -9.88 -1.12 -0.75
CA TYR A 354 -9.33 0.08 -1.38
C TYR A 354 -9.21 1.22 -0.37
N THR A 355 -8.07 1.91 -0.38
CA THR A 355 -7.70 2.96 0.61
C THR A 355 -7.59 2.48 2.06
N GLY A 356 -7.59 1.18 2.27
CA GLY A 356 -7.13 0.55 3.50
C GLY A 356 -5.60 0.55 3.58
N ALA A 357 -5.04 -0.27 4.46
CA ALA A 357 -3.61 -0.38 4.70
C ALA A 357 -3.14 -1.84 4.64
N LEU A 358 -2.03 -2.10 3.96
CA LEU A 358 -1.38 -3.41 3.87
C LEU A 358 0.07 -3.29 4.33
N GLY A 359 0.51 -4.20 5.19
CA GLY A 359 1.89 -4.16 5.71
C GLY A 359 2.13 -5.17 6.80
N TYR A 360 3.04 -4.86 7.71
CA TYR A 360 3.43 -5.75 8.79
C TYR A 360 3.44 -5.08 10.17
N MET A 361 3.24 -5.92 11.19
CA MET A 361 3.52 -5.65 12.61
C MET A 361 4.52 -6.69 13.10
N SER A 362 5.77 -6.28 13.33
CA SER A 362 6.80 -7.15 13.90
C SER A 362 6.48 -7.50 15.34
N PHE A 363 6.74 -8.73 15.77
CA PHE A 363 6.63 -9.10 17.19
C PHE A 363 7.59 -8.29 18.09
N SER A 364 8.59 -7.62 17.53
CA SER A 364 9.45 -6.67 18.24
C SER A 364 8.84 -5.28 18.45
N GLY A 365 7.65 -5.01 17.89
CA GLY A 365 6.89 -3.78 18.08
C GLY A 365 6.97 -2.79 16.91
N ASP A 366 7.87 -3.00 15.94
CA ASP A 366 7.95 -2.16 14.74
C ASP A 366 6.80 -2.50 13.77
N MET A 367 6.37 -1.52 12.97
CA MET A 367 5.40 -1.74 11.90
C MET A 367 5.61 -0.79 10.73
N ASP A 368 5.19 -1.23 9.54
CA ASP A 368 5.17 -0.40 8.34
C ASP A 368 3.99 -0.82 7.44
N PHE A 369 3.14 0.15 7.10
CA PHE A 369 1.94 -0.04 6.29
C PHE A 369 1.89 0.94 5.14
N ASN A 370 1.46 0.46 3.98
CA ASN A 370 1.13 1.30 2.83
C ASN A 370 -0.34 1.74 2.87
N VAL A 371 -0.70 2.69 2.01
CA VAL A 371 -2.10 2.95 1.61
C VAL A 371 -2.42 2.09 0.41
N MET A 372 -3.48 1.28 0.45
CA MET A 372 -3.89 0.42 -0.68
C MET A 372 -4.52 1.23 -1.82
N ILE A 373 -3.66 1.96 -2.56
CA ILE A 373 -3.94 2.60 -3.85
C ILE A 373 -3.07 1.97 -4.94
N ARG A 374 -3.43 2.12 -6.20
CA ARG A 374 -2.80 1.37 -7.32
C ARG A 374 -2.75 -0.13 -7.04
N THR A 375 -3.85 -0.64 -6.51
CA THR A 375 -3.97 -1.99 -5.98
C THR A 375 -5.08 -2.74 -6.69
N MET A 376 -4.79 -3.97 -7.11
CA MET A 376 -5.74 -4.90 -7.73
C MET A 376 -6.11 -5.98 -6.73
N PHE A 377 -7.38 -6.38 -6.72
CA PHE A 377 -7.94 -7.43 -5.89
C PHE A 377 -8.46 -8.55 -6.80
N LEU A 378 -7.85 -9.72 -6.70
CA LEU A 378 -8.15 -10.89 -7.52
C LEU A 378 -8.95 -11.88 -6.67
N LYS A 379 -10.24 -11.98 -6.90
CA LYS A 379 -11.12 -12.86 -6.12
C LYS A 379 -12.02 -13.67 -7.04
N ARG A 380 -11.98 -15.02 -6.95
CA ARG A 380 -12.70 -15.93 -7.86
C ARG A 380 -12.41 -15.55 -9.32
N ASP A 381 -13.44 -15.29 -10.12
CA ASP A 381 -13.34 -14.93 -11.54
C ASP A 381 -13.35 -13.41 -11.77
N LEU A 382 -13.12 -12.61 -10.72
CA LEU A 382 -13.22 -11.16 -10.76
C LEU A 382 -11.89 -10.53 -10.36
N ILE A 383 -11.43 -9.59 -11.17
CA ILE A 383 -10.36 -8.66 -10.84
C ILE A 383 -10.98 -7.28 -10.70
N THR A 384 -10.73 -6.63 -9.57
CA THR A 384 -11.23 -5.27 -9.28
C THR A 384 -10.10 -4.36 -8.86
N PHE A 385 -10.25 -3.09 -9.16
CA PHE A 385 -9.42 -2.01 -8.61
C PHE A 385 -10.23 -0.72 -8.59
N HIS A 386 -9.83 0.22 -7.74
CA HIS A 386 -10.45 1.53 -7.67
C HIS A 386 -9.48 2.61 -8.12
N VAL A 387 -10.06 3.67 -8.63
CA VAL A 387 -9.37 4.92 -8.98
C VAL A 387 -10.18 6.10 -8.45
N GLY A 388 -9.49 7.15 -8.02
CA GLY A 388 -10.14 8.31 -7.46
C GLY A 388 -9.24 9.54 -7.44
N GLY A 389 -9.80 10.66 -7.04
CA GLY A 389 -9.11 11.94 -6.90
C GLY A 389 -9.63 12.76 -5.75
N GLY A 390 -8.83 13.73 -5.32
CA GLY A 390 -9.22 14.72 -4.31
C GLY A 390 -10.08 15.81 -4.93
N ILE A 391 -11.30 15.97 -4.44
CA ILE A 391 -12.22 17.02 -4.85
C ILE A 391 -12.07 18.21 -3.90
N VAL A 392 -11.75 19.36 -4.45
CA VAL A 392 -11.61 20.66 -3.76
C VAL A 392 -12.51 21.71 -4.43
N ALA A 393 -12.61 22.90 -3.85
CA ALA A 393 -13.54 23.94 -4.32
C ALA A 393 -13.42 24.28 -5.83
N ASP A 394 -12.20 24.25 -6.37
CA ASP A 394 -11.91 24.58 -7.77
C ASP A 394 -11.99 23.36 -8.71
N SER A 395 -12.37 22.18 -8.21
CA SER A 395 -12.49 20.97 -9.02
C SER A 395 -13.58 21.09 -10.07
N LYS A 396 -13.26 20.66 -11.30
CA LYS A 396 -14.21 20.59 -12.41
C LYS A 396 -14.63 19.13 -12.63
N PRO A 397 -15.94 18.81 -12.58
CA PRO A 397 -16.41 17.43 -12.65
C PRO A 397 -15.90 16.62 -13.86
N GLN A 398 -15.70 17.28 -14.99
CA GLN A 398 -15.20 16.62 -16.19
C GLN A 398 -13.71 16.28 -16.09
N ASP A 399 -12.91 17.19 -15.54
CA ASP A 399 -11.47 17.00 -15.37
C ASP A 399 -11.19 15.89 -14.34
N GLU A 400 -11.98 15.87 -13.24
CA GLU A 400 -11.88 14.82 -12.22
C GLU A 400 -12.24 13.44 -12.77
N TRP A 401 -13.27 13.34 -13.65
CA TRP A 401 -13.57 12.10 -14.35
C TRP A 401 -12.42 11.65 -15.24
N GLN A 402 -11.82 12.57 -16.02
CA GLN A 402 -10.69 12.26 -16.89
C GLN A 402 -9.48 11.78 -16.06
N GLU A 403 -9.18 12.48 -14.97
CA GLU A 403 -8.06 12.12 -14.09
C GLU A 403 -8.20 10.69 -13.54
N THR A 404 -9.42 10.23 -13.20
CA THR A 404 -9.61 8.85 -12.75
C THR A 404 -9.25 7.83 -13.83
N TRP A 405 -9.59 8.11 -15.10
CA TRP A 405 -9.24 7.22 -16.22
C TRP A 405 -7.76 7.26 -16.56
N ASP A 406 -7.10 8.41 -16.42
CA ASP A 406 -5.67 8.52 -16.58
C ASP A 406 -4.92 7.68 -15.52
N LYS A 407 -5.45 7.63 -14.29
CA LYS A 407 -4.96 6.74 -13.23
C LYS A 407 -5.29 5.26 -13.47
N ALA A 408 -6.40 4.96 -14.12
CA ALA A 408 -6.81 3.59 -14.45
C ALA A 408 -6.01 2.99 -15.61
N LYS A 409 -5.67 3.80 -16.61
CA LYS A 409 -5.06 3.37 -17.86
C LYS A 409 -3.85 2.43 -17.68
N PRO A 410 -2.84 2.75 -16.85
CA PRO A 410 -1.70 1.87 -16.69
C PRO A 410 -2.04 0.54 -15.97
N LEU A 411 -3.05 0.53 -15.09
CA LEU A 411 -3.54 -0.72 -14.47
C LEU A 411 -4.23 -1.61 -15.51
N ILE A 412 -5.03 -1.00 -16.39
CA ILE A 412 -5.69 -1.69 -17.51
C ILE A 412 -4.65 -2.28 -18.48
N GLU A 413 -3.61 -1.50 -18.83
CA GLU A 413 -2.53 -1.94 -19.69
C GLU A 413 -1.72 -3.09 -19.07
N THR A 414 -1.46 -3.04 -17.77
CA THR A 414 -0.83 -4.14 -17.02
C THR A 414 -1.64 -5.44 -17.14
N LEU A 415 -2.95 -5.36 -16.93
CA LEU A 415 -3.82 -6.53 -17.09
C LEU A 415 -3.84 -7.03 -18.53
N ARG A 416 -4.01 -6.15 -19.51
CA ARG A 416 -3.97 -6.55 -20.93
C ARG A 416 -2.68 -7.30 -21.26
N LYS A 417 -1.53 -6.76 -20.85
CA LYS A 417 -0.21 -7.40 -21.05
C LYS A 417 -0.09 -8.75 -20.33
N SER A 418 -0.80 -8.95 -19.23
CA SER A 418 -0.72 -10.19 -18.45
C SER A 418 -1.59 -11.31 -19.04
N PHE A 419 -2.57 -10.96 -19.88
CA PHE A 419 -3.51 -11.88 -20.52
C PHE A 419 -3.35 -11.91 -22.05
N SER A 420 -2.36 -11.22 -22.61
CA SER A 420 -1.89 -11.34 -24.00
C SER A 420 -0.72 -12.33 -24.09
#